data_6ab712d634e79f7f620aae6d70906014
#
_entry.id   6ab712d634e79f7f620aae6d70906014
#
_cell.length_a   1.000
_cell.length_b   1.000
_cell.length_c   1.000
_cell.angle_alpha   90.00
_cell.angle_beta   90.00
_cell.angle_gamma   90.00
#
_symmetry.space_group_name_H-M   'P 1'
#
loop_
_entity.id
_entity.type
_entity.pdbx_description
1 polymer ?
#
loop_
_entity_poly.entity_id
_entity_poly.type
_entity_poly.pdbx_seq_one_letter_code
_entity_poly.pdbx_strand_id
1 'polypeptide(L)'
;MRPWQTLALRLAREPAVLVRVDDVQGSGPREVGAWMAVTASDVVGTIGGGQLEFDAIARARAALAAGRVIDARQRFALGPSLGQCCGGVVFLSFEWLDVSAIAGLSDRLGRQDDWRRVALFGGGHVGRAIVDLLARLPVRAHWIDSREDMFPEPLPDNVRAEQSEPVQSAVATLAPDSHVLIMSFSHAEDLDVLAACLKRQRESGDLPYIGLIGSKSKWATFRHRLEARGFGADEIDHVTCPIGIPGIPGKQPEMVALAVVAQLMQTR
;
A
#
# COMPACT_ATOMS: atom_id res chain seq x y z
N MET A 1 -0.21 -13.60 -1.77
CA MET A 1 0.36 -13.69 -3.14
C MET A 1 -0.24 -12.56 -3.97
N ARG A 2 0.58 -11.82 -4.68
CA ARG A 2 0.17 -10.67 -5.50
C ARG A 2 -0.38 -11.10 -6.84
N PRO A 3 -1.25 -10.29 -7.49
CA PRO A 3 -1.82 -10.65 -8.79
C PRO A 3 -0.78 -11.02 -9.85
N TRP A 4 0.35 -10.28 -9.97
CA TRP A 4 1.38 -10.63 -10.94
C TRP A 4 2.09 -11.95 -10.66
N GLN A 5 2.24 -12.36 -9.39
CA GLN A 5 2.80 -13.67 -9.01
C GLN A 5 1.82 -14.79 -9.39
N THR A 6 0.51 -14.56 -9.18
CA THR A 6 -0.53 -15.48 -9.63
C THR A 6 -0.49 -15.62 -11.15
N LEU A 7 -0.34 -14.51 -11.88
CA LEU A 7 -0.19 -14.51 -13.33
C LEU A 7 1.04 -15.29 -13.77
N ALA A 8 2.19 -15.12 -13.12
CA ALA A 8 3.40 -15.89 -13.44
C ALA A 8 3.18 -17.41 -13.34
N LEU A 9 2.47 -17.87 -12.30
CA LEU A 9 2.11 -19.28 -12.14
C LEU A 9 1.15 -19.77 -13.23
N ARG A 10 0.25 -18.91 -13.73
CA ARG A 10 -0.66 -19.25 -14.83
C ARG A 10 0.10 -19.33 -16.16
N LEU A 11 0.97 -18.35 -16.45
CA LEU A 11 1.75 -18.30 -17.69
C LEU A 11 2.71 -19.49 -17.84
N ALA A 12 3.11 -20.14 -16.74
CA ALA A 12 3.87 -21.39 -16.80
C ALA A 12 3.05 -22.57 -17.38
N ARG A 13 1.71 -22.43 -17.52
CA ARG A 13 0.82 -23.51 -17.95
C ARG A 13 0.06 -23.18 -19.22
N GLU A 14 -0.35 -21.94 -19.40
CA GLU A 14 -1.17 -21.48 -20.53
C GLU A 14 -0.88 -20.01 -20.84
N PRO A 15 -1.07 -19.55 -22.08
CA PRO A 15 -0.94 -18.16 -22.43
C PRO A 15 -2.09 -17.32 -21.82
N ALA A 16 -1.86 -16.01 -21.72
CA ALA A 16 -2.84 -15.05 -21.26
C ALA A 16 -2.90 -13.82 -22.18
N VAL A 17 -4.01 -13.10 -22.14
CA VAL A 17 -4.10 -11.75 -22.68
C VAL A 17 -4.11 -10.78 -21.50
N LEU A 18 -3.09 -9.91 -21.42
CA LEU A 18 -3.04 -8.80 -20.49
C LEU A 18 -3.92 -7.67 -21.04
N VAL A 19 -4.90 -7.26 -20.25
CA VAL A 19 -5.78 -6.12 -20.53
C VAL A 19 -5.41 -5.02 -19.55
N ARG A 20 -5.08 -3.82 -20.04
CA ARG A 20 -4.68 -2.69 -19.21
C ARG A 20 -5.48 -1.45 -19.57
N VAL A 21 -5.80 -0.64 -18.56
CA VAL A 21 -6.36 0.71 -18.73
C VAL A 21 -5.23 1.65 -19.16
N ASP A 22 -5.29 2.10 -20.43
CA ASP A 22 -4.27 3.00 -20.99
C ASP A 22 -4.64 4.48 -20.83
N ASP A 23 -5.96 4.78 -20.84
CA ASP A 23 -6.43 6.16 -20.73
C ASP A 23 -7.90 6.18 -20.25
N VAL A 24 -8.26 7.24 -19.53
CA VAL A 24 -9.61 7.47 -19.01
C VAL A 24 -10.01 8.92 -19.27
N GLN A 25 -11.08 9.13 -20.00
CA GLN A 25 -11.67 10.44 -20.25
C GLN A 25 -12.99 10.56 -19.48
N GLY A 26 -13.07 11.48 -18.54
CA GLY A 26 -14.18 11.60 -17.62
C GLY A 26 -14.09 10.59 -16.47
N SER A 27 -15.23 10.04 -16.02
CA SER A 27 -15.28 9.08 -14.91
C SER A 27 -15.07 7.66 -15.41
N GLY A 28 -14.11 6.95 -14.85
CA GLY A 28 -13.82 5.54 -15.13
C GLY A 28 -13.90 4.66 -13.87
N PRO A 29 -14.06 3.34 -14.02
CA PRO A 29 -14.14 2.41 -12.89
C PRO A 29 -12.79 2.19 -12.18
N ARG A 30 -11.68 2.39 -12.89
CA ARG A 30 -10.31 2.28 -12.37
C ARG A 30 -9.40 3.32 -13.02
N GLU A 31 -8.31 3.58 -12.35
CA GLU A 31 -7.21 4.46 -12.77
C GLU A 31 -6.43 3.89 -13.97
N VAL A 32 -5.73 4.78 -14.68
CA VAL A 32 -4.76 4.40 -15.72
C VAL A 32 -3.68 3.51 -15.10
N GLY A 33 -3.32 2.45 -15.81
CA GLY A 33 -2.37 1.44 -15.32
C GLY A 33 -3.02 0.23 -14.62
N ALA A 34 -4.30 0.33 -14.23
CA ALA A 34 -5.04 -0.85 -13.73
C ALA A 34 -5.08 -1.95 -14.80
N TRP A 35 -4.95 -3.20 -14.36
CA TRP A 35 -4.85 -4.32 -15.29
C TRP A 35 -5.55 -5.58 -14.78
N MET A 36 -5.89 -6.43 -15.73
CA MET A 36 -6.23 -7.84 -15.53
C MET A 36 -5.54 -8.70 -16.58
N ALA A 37 -5.32 -9.94 -16.27
CA ALA A 37 -4.85 -10.94 -17.24
C ALA A 37 -5.88 -12.06 -17.35
N VAL A 38 -6.25 -12.36 -18.57
CA VAL A 38 -7.29 -13.35 -18.91
C VAL A 38 -6.60 -14.57 -19.52
N THR A 39 -6.79 -15.74 -18.92
CA THR A 39 -6.44 -17.04 -19.53
C THR A 39 -7.68 -17.72 -20.09
N ALA A 40 -7.54 -18.86 -20.67
CA ALA A 40 -8.70 -19.66 -21.12
C ALA A 40 -9.62 -20.01 -19.94
N SER A 41 -9.04 -20.32 -18.77
CA SER A 41 -9.74 -20.86 -17.59
C SER A 41 -10.01 -19.84 -16.51
N ASP A 42 -9.21 -18.74 -16.39
CA ASP A 42 -9.18 -17.88 -15.20
C ASP A 42 -9.00 -16.40 -15.57
N VAL A 43 -9.18 -15.52 -14.59
CA VAL A 43 -8.90 -14.08 -14.66
C VAL A 43 -8.12 -13.67 -13.41
N VAL A 44 -7.00 -12.98 -13.60
CA VAL A 44 -6.15 -12.45 -12.54
C VAL A 44 -6.16 -10.93 -12.57
N GLY A 45 -6.46 -10.28 -11.47
CA GLY A 45 -6.60 -8.82 -11.39
C GLY A 45 -7.97 -8.33 -11.83
N THR A 46 -8.13 -7.00 -12.01
CA THR A 46 -9.40 -6.37 -12.40
C THR A 46 -9.17 -4.98 -12.99
N ILE A 47 -9.98 -4.61 -13.96
CA ILE A 47 -10.07 -3.26 -14.52
C ILE A 47 -11.31 -2.49 -14.04
N GLY A 48 -11.98 -2.99 -12.97
CA GLY A 48 -13.06 -2.30 -12.28
C GLY A 48 -14.42 -3.00 -12.31
N GLY A 49 -14.50 -4.19 -12.91
CA GLY A 49 -15.73 -4.98 -12.95
C GLY A 49 -16.80 -4.49 -13.94
N GLY A 50 -18.00 -5.01 -13.79
CA GLY A 50 -19.14 -4.65 -14.62
C GLY A 50 -19.05 -5.05 -16.10
N GLN A 51 -19.87 -4.42 -16.95
CA GLN A 51 -19.96 -4.77 -18.36
C GLN A 51 -18.65 -4.53 -19.12
N LEU A 52 -17.88 -3.47 -18.76
CA LEU A 52 -16.58 -3.20 -19.37
C LEU A 52 -15.62 -4.39 -19.22
N GLU A 53 -15.52 -4.92 -18.01
CA GLU A 53 -14.64 -6.05 -17.72
C GLU A 53 -15.15 -7.33 -18.39
N PHE A 54 -16.46 -7.56 -18.35
CA PHE A 54 -17.10 -8.69 -19.03
C PHE A 54 -16.81 -8.71 -20.54
N ASP A 55 -16.98 -7.57 -21.22
CA ASP A 55 -16.72 -7.44 -22.66
C ASP A 55 -15.23 -7.62 -22.98
N ALA A 56 -14.36 -7.08 -22.15
CA ALA A 56 -12.93 -7.22 -22.29
C ALA A 56 -12.46 -8.67 -22.10
N ILE A 57 -13.04 -9.41 -21.13
CA ILE A 57 -12.78 -10.84 -20.92
C ILE A 57 -13.23 -11.66 -22.13
N ALA A 58 -14.41 -11.39 -22.67
CA ALA A 58 -14.93 -12.09 -23.83
C ALA A 58 -14.02 -11.91 -25.07
N ARG A 59 -13.55 -10.68 -25.30
CA ARG A 59 -12.60 -10.38 -26.39
C ARG A 59 -11.24 -11.05 -26.18
N ALA A 60 -10.71 -11.02 -24.97
CA ALA A 60 -9.44 -11.67 -24.63
C ALA A 60 -9.52 -13.18 -24.85
N ARG A 61 -10.62 -13.83 -24.43
CA ARG A 61 -10.83 -15.27 -24.66
C ARG A 61 -11.01 -15.63 -26.14
N ALA A 62 -11.70 -14.79 -26.91
CA ALA A 62 -11.80 -14.97 -28.35
C ALA A 62 -10.44 -14.91 -29.05
N ALA A 63 -9.55 -14.00 -28.60
CA ALA A 63 -8.20 -13.91 -29.12
C ALA A 63 -7.35 -15.14 -28.75
N LEU A 64 -7.45 -15.62 -27.50
CA LEU A 64 -6.77 -16.84 -27.06
C LEU A 64 -7.22 -18.04 -27.90
N ALA A 65 -8.51 -18.21 -28.15
CA ALA A 65 -9.04 -19.29 -28.98
C ALA A 65 -8.58 -19.20 -30.44
N ALA A 66 -8.43 -17.98 -30.97
CA ALA A 66 -7.98 -17.74 -32.33
C ALA A 66 -6.44 -17.81 -32.49
N GLY A 67 -5.68 -17.90 -31.38
CA GLY A 67 -4.21 -17.90 -31.39
C GLY A 67 -3.60 -16.63 -31.97
N ARG A 68 -4.27 -15.49 -31.89
CA ARG A 68 -3.82 -14.24 -32.50
C ARG A 68 -3.98 -13.04 -31.56
N VAL A 69 -3.12 -12.04 -31.74
CA VAL A 69 -3.15 -10.76 -31.04
C VAL A 69 -4.37 -9.95 -31.46
N ILE A 70 -4.99 -9.25 -30.54
CA ILE A 70 -6.03 -8.24 -30.78
C ILE A 70 -5.35 -6.89 -31.09
N ASP A 71 -6.06 -5.98 -31.79
CA ASP A 71 -5.65 -4.59 -31.96
C ASP A 71 -5.30 -3.97 -30.61
N ALA A 72 -4.10 -3.40 -30.53
CA ALA A 72 -3.43 -3.05 -29.29
C ALA A 72 -4.21 -2.08 -28.40
N ARG A 73 -5.05 -1.19 -28.97
CA ARG A 73 -5.79 -0.19 -28.19
C ARG A 73 -7.23 -0.08 -28.67
N GLN A 74 -8.19 -0.27 -27.76
CA GLN A 74 -9.63 -0.21 -28.05
C GLN A 74 -10.33 0.80 -27.16
N ARG A 75 -11.29 1.53 -27.74
CA ARG A 75 -12.12 2.52 -27.08
C ARG A 75 -13.42 1.89 -26.58
N PHE A 76 -13.74 2.13 -25.30
CA PHE A 76 -14.99 1.73 -24.66
C PHE A 76 -15.70 2.98 -24.12
N ALA A 77 -16.86 3.31 -24.66
CA ALA A 77 -17.69 4.37 -24.13
C ALA A 77 -18.55 3.83 -22.99
N LEU A 78 -18.32 4.34 -21.78
CA LEU A 78 -19.09 4.00 -20.59
C LEU A 78 -20.37 4.84 -20.61
N GLY A 79 -21.52 4.21 -20.77
CA GLY A 79 -22.79 4.95 -20.85
C GLY A 79 -23.97 4.02 -20.58
N PRO A 80 -25.20 4.54 -20.70
CA PRO A 80 -26.43 3.75 -20.48
C PRO A 80 -26.51 2.51 -21.35
N SER A 81 -25.84 2.50 -22.51
CA SER A 81 -25.76 1.32 -23.41
C SER A 81 -25.00 0.14 -22.81
N LEU A 82 -24.11 0.40 -21.81
CA LEU A 82 -23.39 -0.63 -21.05
C LEU A 82 -23.95 -0.80 -19.63
N GLY A 83 -25.12 -0.23 -19.32
CA GLY A 83 -25.73 -0.33 -17.99
C GLY A 83 -24.89 0.30 -16.86
N GLN A 84 -23.98 1.23 -17.21
CA GLN A 84 -23.11 1.88 -16.23
C GLN A 84 -23.49 3.34 -15.99
N CYS A 85 -23.41 3.77 -14.74
CA CYS A 85 -23.68 5.16 -14.32
C CYS A 85 -22.54 6.13 -14.71
N CYS A 86 -21.37 5.60 -15.12
CA CYS A 86 -20.19 6.38 -15.48
C CYS A 86 -20.32 6.87 -16.93
N GLY A 87 -20.34 8.17 -17.16
CA GLY A 87 -20.44 8.78 -18.52
C GLY A 87 -19.08 8.98 -19.22
N GLY A 88 -18.03 8.24 -18.84
CA GLY A 88 -16.68 8.42 -19.37
C GLY A 88 -16.35 7.51 -20.57
N VAL A 89 -15.11 7.63 -21.04
CA VAL A 89 -14.52 6.78 -22.08
C VAL A 89 -13.24 6.15 -21.52
N VAL A 90 -13.11 4.84 -21.68
CA VAL A 90 -11.90 4.10 -21.28
C VAL A 90 -11.24 3.52 -22.53
N PHE A 91 -9.94 3.63 -22.59
CA PHE A 91 -9.14 2.97 -23.61
C PHE A 91 -8.40 1.80 -22.97
N LEU A 92 -8.60 0.61 -23.54
CA LEU A 92 -7.95 -0.62 -23.09
C LEU A 92 -6.93 -1.07 -24.14
N SER A 93 -5.75 -1.47 -23.67
CA SER A 93 -4.79 -2.22 -24.47
C SER A 93 -4.92 -3.72 -24.18
N PHE A 94 -4.63 -4.52 -25.22
CA PHE A 94 -4.64 -5.98 -25.15
C PHE A 94 -3.28 -6.50 -25.62
N GLU A 95 -2.62 -7.28 -24.80
CA GLU A 95 -1.29 -7.80 -25.08
C GLU A 95 -1.25 -9.31 -24.84
N TRP A 96 -0.76 -10.07 -25.82
CA TRP A 96 -0.51 -11.50 -25.66
C TRP A 96 0.71 -11.75 -24.78
N LEU A 97 0.54 -12.58 -23.75
CA LEU A 97 1.60 -13.04 -22.88
C LEU A 97 1.72 -14.56 -22.95
N ASP A 98 2.94 -15.01 -23.00
CA ASP A 98 3.29 -16.44 -22.84
C ASP A 98 4.36 -16.63 -21.76
N VAL A 99 4.92 -17.82 -21.66
CA VAL A 99 5.93 -18.18 -20.66
C VAL A 99 7.17 -17.27 -20.71
N SER A 100 7.51 -16.70 -21.87
CA SER A 100 8.68 -15.81 -22.00
C SER A 100 8.48 -14.47 -21.27
N ALA A 101 7.24 -14.03 -21.05
CA ALA A 101 6.94 -12.81 -20.34
C ALA A 101 7.18 -12.88 -18.83
N ILE A 102 7.30 -14.08 -18.24
CA ILE A 102 7.41 -14.28 -16.79
C ILE A 102 8.58 -13.50 -16.20
N ALA A 103 9.75 -13.51 -16.86
CA ALA A 103 10.96 -12.85 -16.37
C ALA A 103 10.80 -11.32 -16.18
N GLY A 104 9.93 -10.68 -16.97
CA GLY A 104 9.71 -9.23 -16.89
C GLY A 104 8.44 -8.80 -16.14
N LEU A 105 7.64 -9.74 -15.62
CA LEU A 105 6.36 -9.40 -14.99
C LEU A 105 6.49 -8.55 -13.73
N SER A 106 7.50 -8.82 -12.89
CA SER A 106 7.74 -8.06 -11.67
C SER A 106 7.99 -6.57 -11.98
N ASP A 107 8.80 -6.30 -12.99
CA ASP A 107 9.16 -4.94 -13.36
C ASP A 107 8.03 -4.20 -14.06
N ARG A 108 7.18 -4.92 -14.78
CA ARG A 108 6.08 -4.36 -15.56
C ARG A 108 4.79 -4.17 -14.75
N LEU A 109 4.45 -5.14 -13.91
CA LEU A 109 3.19 -5.20 -13.18
C LEU A 109 3.36 -5.16 -11.66
N GLY A 110 4.58 -5.40 -11.18
CA GLY A 110 4.95 -5.41 -9.78
C GLY A 110 5.66 -4.14 -9.30
N ARG A 111 5.76 -3.11 -10.14
CA ARG A 111 6.45 -1.85 -9.77
C ARG A 111 5.89 -1.30 -8.47
N GLN A 112 6.81 -0.99 -7.56
CA GLN A 112 6.51 -0.50 -6.23
C GLN A 112 7.16 0.88 -6.00
N ASP A 113 7.67 1.52 -7.07
CA ASP A 113 8.43 2.77 -6.95
C ASP A 113 7.58 3.88 -6.35
N ASP A 114 6.28 3.92 -6.73
CA ASP A 114 5.31 4.88 -6.22
C ASP A 114 4.58 4.41 -4.95
N TRP A 115 5.01 3.27 -4.39
CA TRP A 115 4.37 2.76 -3.18
C TRP A 115 4.79 3.58 -1.98
N ARG A 116 3.80 3.94 -1.16
CA ARG A 116 4.03 4.66 0.09
C ARG A 116 4.99 3.87 0.99
N ARG A 117 5.98 4.54 1.52
CA ARG A 117 6.91 3.97 2.50
C ARG A 117 6.36 4.19 3.90
N VAL A 118 6.27 3.13 4.67
CA VAL A 118 5.74 3.14 6.04
C VAL A 118 6.77 2.51 6.96
N ALA A 119 7.19 3.23 7.98
CA ALA A 119 8.00 2.69 9.06
C ALA A 119 7.11 2.51 10.29
N LEU A 120 6.99 1.28 10.77
CA LEU A 120 6.17 0.92 11.92
C LEU A 120 7.06 0.44 13.06
N PHE A 121 7.10 1.20 14.13
CA PHE A 121 7.78 0.85 15.37
C PHE A 121 6.80 0.18 16.33
N GLY A 122 6.95 -1.12 16.55
CA GLY A 122 6.17 -1.93 17.47
C GLY A 122 5.58 -3.21 16.87
N GLY A 123 5.97 -4.36 17.43
CA GLY A 123 5.52 -5.71 17.06
C GLY A 123 4.35 -6.25 17.87
N GLY A 124 3.70 -5.41 18.69
CA GLY A 124 2.55 -5.81 19.52
C GLY A 124 1.28 -6.09 18.70
N HIS A 125 0.17 -6.36 19.39
CA HIS A 125 -1.10 -6.74 18.75
C HIS A 125 -1.59 -5.70 17.71
N VAL A 126 -1.51 -4.41 18.02
CA VAL A 126 -1.91 -3.34 17.08
C VAL A 126 -0.96 -3.29 15.90
N GLY A 127 0.35 -3.39 16.13
CA GLY A 127 1.34 -3.39 15.06
C GLY A 127 1.13 -4.55 14.08
N ARG A 128 0.86 -5.75 14.59
CA ARG A 128 0.51 -6.93 13.76
C ARG A 128 -0.75 -6.69 12.94
N ALA A 129 -1.82 -6.21 13.57
CA ALA A 129 -3.06 -5.91 12.85
C ALA A 129 -2.89 -4.83 11.77
N ILE A 130 -2.02 -3.82 12.00
CA ILE A 130 -1.66 -2.84 10.97
C ILE A 130 -0.92 -3.51 9.82
N VAL A 131 0.09 -4.35 10.10
CA VAL A 131 0.85 -5.06 9.06
C VAL A 131 -0.05 -5.98 8.23
N ASP A 132 -1.02 -6.65 8.82
CA ASP A 132 -2.00 -7.49 8.10
C ASP A 132 -2.84 -6.70 7.09
N LEU A 133 -3.21 -5.45 7.44
CA LEU A 133 -3.89 -4.54 6.51
C LEU A 133 -2.94 -4.02 5.44
N LEU A 134 -1.73 -3.56 5.84
CA LEU A 134 -0.72 -3.03 4.92
C LEU A 134 -0.25 -4.09 3.89
N ALA A 135 -0.28 -5.37 4.26
CA ALA A 135 0.07 -6.47 3.35
C ALA A 135 -0.74 -6.48 2.05
N ARG A 136 -1.93 -5.91 2.06
CA ARG A 136 -2.88 -5.87 0.94
C ARG A 136 -2.92 -4.53 0.20
N LEU A 137 -2.20 -3.53 0.71
CA LEU A 137 -2.19 -2.17 0.17
C LEU A 137 -0.90 -1.89 -0.63
N PRO A 138 -0.90 -0.87 -1.51
CA PRO A 138 0.28 -0.45 -2.24
C PRO A 138 1.23 0.35 -1.34
N VAL A 139 1.83 -0.33 -0.36
CA VAL A 139 2.80 0.23 0.58
C VAL A 139 4.02 -0.67 0.70
N ARG A 140 5.17 -0.09 1.02
CA ARG A 140 6.37 -0.80 1.50
C ARG A 140 6.48 -0.55 2.98
N ALA A 141 6.30 -1.58 3.78
CA ALA A 141 6.38 -1.48 5.23
C ALA A 141 7.74 -1.94 5.75
N HIS A 142 8.34 -1.10 6.58
CA HIS A 142 9.50 -1.43 7.38
C HIS A 142 9.02 -1.57 8.84
N TRP A 143 8.96 -2.79 9.33
CA TRP A 143 8.43 -3.14 10.64
C TRP A 143 9.56 -3.37 11.63
N ILE A 144 9.61 -2.58 12.69
CA ILE A 144 10.74 -2.46 13.59
C ILE A 144 10.29 -2.72 15.04
N ASP A 145 11.02 -3.51 15.77
CA ASP A 145 10.82 -3.74 17.22
C ASP A 145 12.18 -3.95 17.92
N SER A 146 12.26 -3.61 19.20
CA SER A 146 13.47 -3.83 20.01
C SER A 146 13.62 -5.29 20.43
N ARG A 147 12.53 -6.03 20.54
CA ARG A 147 12.49 -7.40 21.06
C ARG A 147 12.78 -8.41 19.97
N GLU A 148 13.41 -9.50 20.34
CA GLU A 148 13.59 -10.69 19.51
C GLU A 148 12.25 -11.41 19.29
N ASP A 149 12.15 -12.20 18.27
CA ASP A 149 11.02 -13.12 17.95
C ASP A 149 9.63 -12.46 17.84
N MET A 150 9.58 -11.14 17.58
CA MET A 150 8.31 -10.43 17.46
C MET A 150 7.63 -10.59 16.11
N PHE A 151 8.37 -10.98 15.09
CA PHE A 151 7.90 -11.02 13.71
C PHE A 151 7.44 -12.42 13.32
N PRO A 152 6.26 -12.58 12.70
CA PRO A 152 5.82 -13.86 12.18
C PRO A 152 6.59 -14.27 10.92
N GLU A 153 6.71 -15.56 10.67
CA GLU A 153 7.22 -16.10 9.42
C GLU A 153 6.16 -16.97 8.73
N PRO A 154 5.96 -16.85 7.42
CA PRO A 154 6.61 -15.88 6.51
C PRO A 154 6.06 -14.47 6.64
N LEU A 155 6.89 -13.46 6.35
CA LEU A 155 6.45 -12.08 6.21
C LEU A 155 5.72 -11.86 4.86
N PRO A 156 4.78 -10.91 4.80
CA PRO A 156 4.23 -10.44 3.53
C PRO A 156 5.32 -9.84 2.62
N ASP A 157 5.23 -10.05 1.31
CA ASP A 157 6.24 -9.63 0.31
C ASP A 157 6.58 -8.12 0.31
N ASN A 158 5.70 -7.28 0.87
CA ASN A 158 5.90 -5.83 0.98
C ASN A 158 6.32 -5.37 2.36
N VAL A 159 6.62 -6.30 3.24
CA VAL A 159 7.02 -6.04 4.62
C VAL A 159 8.45 -6.52 4.82
N ARG A 160 9.30 -5.63 5.30
CA ARG A 160 10.62 -5.94 5.81
C ARG A 160 10.59 -5.79 7.32
N ALA A 161 11.07 -6.77 8.05
CA ALA A 161 11.23 -6.69 9.50
C ALA A 161 12.67 -6.34 9.88
N GLU A 162 12.82 -5.64 10.98
CA GLU A 162 14.12 -5.30 11.59
C GLU A 162 14.00 -5.31 13.11
N GLN A 163 14.83 -6.12 13.76
CA GLN A 163 15.10 -5.95 15.19
C GLN A 163 16.16 -4.87 15.37
N SER A 164 15.93 -3.91 16.25
CA SER A 164 16.86 -2.81 16.53
C SER A 164 16.91 -2.50 18.02
N GLU A 165 18.07 -2.65 18.63
CA GLU A 165 18.36 -2.32 20.03
C GLU A 165 19.55 -1.37 20.08
N PRO A 166 19.39 -0.09 20.49
CA PRO A 166 18.13 0.54 20.86
C PRO A 166 17.25 0.87 19.65
N VAL A 167 15.92 0.76 19.83
CA VAL A 167 14.95 0.81 18.72
C VAL A 167 14.98 2.10 17.90
N GLN A 168 15.28 3.25 18.53
CA GLN A 168 15.39 4.54 17.86
C GLN A 168 16.56 4.64 16.89
N SER A 169 17.54 3.74 16.97
CA SER A 169 18.68 3.71 16.03
C SER A 169 18.24 3.43 14.61
N ALA A 170 17.15 2.67 14.44
CA ALA A 170 16.58 2.39 13.11
C ALA A 170 16.05 3.64 12.39
N VAL A 171 15.77 4.74 13.11
CA VAL A 171 15.29 5.99 12.48
C VAL A 171 16.33 6.53 11.49
N ALA A 172 17.62 6.37 11.75
CA ALA A 172 18.69 6.85 10.87
C ALA A 172 18.72 6.14 9.50
N THR A 173 18.23 4.90 9.43
CA THR A 173 18.27 4.07 8.23
C THR A 173 16.93 4.01 7.48
N LEU A 174 15.91 4.72 7.94
CA LEU A 174 14.63 4.79 7.22
C LEU A 174 14.82 5.38 5.82
N ALA A 175 14.09 4.84 4.86
CA ALA A 175 14.08 5.43 3.53
C ALA A 175 13.48 6.86 3.59
N PRO A 176 13.96 7.81 2.77
CA PRO A 176 13.30 9.12 2.63
C PRO A 176 11.82 8.96 2.30
N ASP A 177 11.00 9.96 2.64
CA ASP A 177 9.55 9.97 2.47
C ASP A 177 8.81 8.85 3.22
N SER A 178 9.40 8.34 4.31
CA SER A 178 8.75 7.37 5.16
C SER A 178 7.71 8.02 6.07
N HIS A 179 6.51 7.45 6.06
CA HIS A 179 5.46 7.75 7.04
C HIS A 179 5.70 6.90 8.28
N VAL A 180 5.93 7.54 9.42
CA VAL A 180 6.31 6.84 10.64
C VAL A 180 5.11 6.61 11.56
N LEU A 181 4.92 5.39 12.02
CA LEU A 181 3.94 4.98 13.01
C LEU A 181 4.65 4.46 14.25
N ILE A 182 4.39 5.06 15.42
CA ILE A 182 5.09 4.78 16.68
C ILE A 182 4.11 4.16 17.68
N MET A 183 4.38 2.91 18.04
CA MET A 183 3.64 2.12 19.04
C MET A 183 4.55 1.05 19.63
N SER A 184 5.74 1.46 20.06
CA SER A 184 6.80 0.61 20.55
C SER A 184 6.40 -0.14 21.82
N PHE A 185 7.27 -0.99 22.33
CA PHE A 185 7.02 -1.80 23.51
C PHE A 185 6.77 -0.97 24.78
N SER A 186 7.42 0.18 24.91
CA SER A 186 7.33 1.02 26.10
C SER A 186 7.15 2.50 25.78
N HIS A 187 6.62 3.27 26.75
CA HIS A 187 6.55 4.73 26.62
C HIS A 187 7.92 5.40 26.52
N ALA A 188 8.96 4.77 27.07
CA ALA A 188 10.34 5.29 26.96
C ALA A 188 10.83 5.17 25.53
N GLU A 189 10.68 3.99 24.92
CA GLU A 189 10.99 3.77 23.51
C GLU A 189 10.20 4.67 22.58
N ASP A 190 8.88 4.81 22.79
CA ASP A 190 8.04 5.71 22.02
C ASP A 190 8.59 7.14 22.01
N LEU A 191 9.02 7.63 23.20
CA LEU A 191 9.57 8.98 23.34
C LEU A 191 10.92 9.12 22.64
N ASP A 192 11.77 8.09 22.72
CA ASP A 192 13.11 8.12 22.12
C ASP A 192 13.04 7.99 20.58
N VAL A 193 12.17 7.12 20.05
CA VAL A 193 11.88 7.04 18.62
C VAL A 193 11.31 8.37 18.11
N LEU A 194 10.37 8.95 18.84
CA LEU A 194 9.75 10.23 18.47
C LEU A 194 10.80 11.36 18.44
N ALA A 195 11.66 11.45 19.45
CA ALA A 195 12.74 12.43 19.48
C ALA A 195 13.73 12.25 18.32
N ALA A 196 14.08 11.00 17.99
CA ALA A 196 14.94 10.70 16.84
C ALA A 196 14.28 11.11 15.51
N CYS A 197 12.97 10.84 15.34
CA CYS A 197 12.21 11.27 14.16
C CYS A 197 12.16 12.80 14.04
N LEU A 198 11.89 13.51 15.11
CA LEU A 198 11.86 14.98 15.10
C LEU A 198 13.24 15.58 14.78
N LYS A 199 14.32 14.99 15.34
CA LYS A 199 15.69 15.40 14.99
C LYS A 199 15.96 15.21 13.49
N ARG A 200 15.63 14.05 12.93
CA ARG A 200 15.77 13.78 11.50
C ARG A 200 14.92 14.72 10.65
N GLN A 201 13.69 15.00 11.07
CA GLN A 201 12.81 15.94 10.38
C GLN A 201 13.37 17.35 10.36
N ARG A 202 13.99 17.81 11.47
CA ARG A 202 14.72 19.08 11.55
C ARG A 202 15.91 19.14 10.57
N GLU A 203 16.64 18.04 10.44
CA GLU A 203 17.87 17.97 9.63
C GLU A 203 17.60 17.76 8.14
N SER A 204 16.61 16.94 7.79
CA SER A 204 16.38 16.45 6.42
C SER A 204 15.01 16.81 5.84
N GLY A 205 13.99 17.03 6.67
CA GLY A 205 12.63 17.35 6.20
C GLY A 205 11.95 16.20 5.44
N ASP A 206 12.40 14.96 5.62
CA ASP A 206 12.06 13.81 4.78
C ASP A 206 11.11 12.79 5.44
N LEU A 207 10.46 13.17 6.54
CA LEU A 207 9.43 12.36 7.19
C LEU A 207 8.06 13.08 7.10
N PRO A 208 7.29 12.86 6.03
CA PRO A 208 6.07 13.62 5.77
C PRO A 208 4.97 13.39 6.81
N TYR A 209 5.06 12.31 7.57
CA TYR A 209 4.11 11.98 8.62
C TYR A 209 4.78 11.26 9.78
N ILE A 210 4.53 11.74 11.00
CA ILE A 210 4.96 11.10 12.26
C ILE A 210 3.71 10.93 13.13
N GLY A 211 3.29 9.68 13.33
CA GLY A 211 2.11 9.35 14.11
C GLY A 211 2.45 8.53 15.36
N LEU A 212 1.92 8.95 16.50
CA LEU A 212 2.14 8.28 17.78
C LEU A 212 0.82 7.70 18.32
N ILE A 213 0.82 6.43 18.69
CA ILE A 213 -0.31 5.85 19.41
C ILE A 213 -0.35 6.40 20.85
N GLY A 214 -1.53 6.81 21.29
CA GLY A 214 -1.64 7.32 22.65
C GLY A 214 -3.00 7.96 22.94
N SER A 215 -3.12 8.45 24.18
CA SER A 215 -4.23 9.28 24.62
C SER A 215 -3.82 10.76 24.61
N LYS A 216 -4.81 11.66 24.74
CA LYS A 216 -4.53 13.08 24.96
C LYS A 216 -3.63 13.34 26.17
N SER A 217 -3.81 12.55 27.25
CA SER A 217 -2.97 12.66 28.45
C SER A 217 -1.54 12.21 28.20
N LYS A 218 -1.32 11.09 27.48
CA LYS A 218 0.03 10.66 27.08
C LYS A 218 0.70 11.73 26.24
N TRP A 219 -0.04 12.28 25.25
CA TRP A 219 0.49 13.32 24.38
C TRP A 219 0.89 14.59 25.13
N ALA A 220 0.07 15.07 26.08
CA ALA A 220 0.43 16.23 26.90
C ALA A 220 1.73 16.01 27.68
N THR A 221 1.93 14.81 28.24
CA THR A 221 3.17 14.45 28.94
C THR A 221 4.37 14.40 27.98
N PHE A 222 4.18 13.86 26.78
CA PHE A 222 5.24 13.75 25.77
C PHE A 222 5.65 15.12 25.24
N ARG A 223 4.68 16.01 24.95
CA ARG A 223 4.96 17.40 24.54
C ARG A 223 5.90 18.08 25.53
N HIS A 224 5.57 18.06 26.82
CA HIS A 224 6.39 18.68 27.85
C HIS A 224 7.81 18.07 27.91
N ARG A 225 7.95 16.74 27.75
CA ARG A 225 9.25 16.09 27.72
C ARG A 225 10.07 16.42 26.47
N LEU A 226 9.42 16.61 25.32
CA LEU A 226 10.08 17.02 24.08
C LEU A 226 10.53 18.48 24.15
N GLU A 227 9.71 19.37 24.71
CA GLU A 227 10.08 20.77 25.00
C GLU A 227 11.32 20.82 25.90
N ALA A 228 11.35 20.01 26.97
CA ALA A 228 12.51 19.89 27.85
C ALA A 228 13.77 19.32 27.14
N ARG A 229 13.62 18.60 26.04
CA ARG A 229 14.71 18.12 25.17
C ARG A 229 15.10 19.14 24.08
N GLY A 230 14.49 20.34 24.05
CA GLY A 230 14.82 21.43 23.13
C GLY A 230 14.12 21.37 21.77
N PHE A 231 12.98 20.68 21.66
CA PHE A 231 12.14 20.75 20.47
C PHE A 231 11.16 21.92 20.57
N GLY A 232 11.05 22.67 19.48
CA GLY A 232 10.12 23.80 19.37
C GLY A 232 8.67 23.36 19.15
N ALA A 233 7.71 24.26 19.40
CA ALA A 233 6.30 23.98 19.23
C ALA A 233 5.96 23.54 17.80
N ASP A 234 6.50 24.22 16.78
CA ASP A 234 6.26 23.91 15.36
C ASP A 234 6.75 22.51 14.99
N GLU A 235 7.87 22.07 15.57
CA GLU A 235 8.39 20.72 15.35
C GLU A 235 7.48 19.66 16.00
N ILE A 236 7.04 19.92 17.22
CA ILE A 236 6.16 19.02 17.98
C ILE A 236 4.77 18.94 17.32
N ASP A 237 4.28 20.01 16.72
CA ASP A 237 3.01 20.05 16.01
C ASP A 237 3.00 19.27 14.69
N HIS A 238 4.18 18.90 14.18
CA HIS A 238 4.31 17.94 13.06
C HIS A 238 3.84 16.52 13.44
N VAL A 239 3.75 16.21 14.74
CA VAL A 239 3.35 14.89 15.23
C VAL A 239 1.84 14.77 15.36
N THR A 240 1.28 13.75 14.78
CA THR A 240 -0.12 13.36 14.98
C THR A 240 -0.24 12.43 16.19
N CYS A 241 -0.92 12.88 17.25
CA CYS A 241 -1.24 12.07 18.43
C CYS A 241 -2.57 12.53 19.06
N PRO A 242 -3.50 11.61 19.34
CA PRO A 242 -3.51 10.18 18.98
C PRO A 242 -3.66 9.95 17.48
N ILE A 243 -3.06 8.85 16.98
CA ILE A 243 -3.26 8.40 15.59
C ILE A 243 -4.62 7.73 15.41
N GLY A 244 -5.10 7.74 14.17
CA GLY A 244 -6.35 7.15 13.73
C GLY A 244 -7.42 8.17 13.41
N ILE A 245 -8.21 7.90 12.37
CA ILE A 245 -9.35 8.75 12.04
C ILE A 245 -10.44 8.67 13.12
N PRO A 246 -11.14 9.78 13.40
CA PRO A 246 -12.26 9.78 14.34
C PRO A 246 -13.44 8.97 13.78
N GLY A 247 -14.33 8.53 14.70
CA GLY A 247 -15.59 7.89 14.33
C GLY A 247 -15.56 6.38 14.17
N ILE A 248 -14.39 5.74 14.22
CA ILE A 248 -14.29 4.28 14.29
C ILE A 248 -14.30 3.87 15.77
N PRO A 249 -15.36 3.22 16.28
CA PRO A 249 -15.44 2.82 17.68
C PRO A 249 -14.67 1.52 17.94
N GLY A 250 -14.26 1.33 19.19
CA GLY A 250 -13.61 0.09 19.65
C GLY A 250 -12.16 0.29 20.02
N LYS A 251 -11.66 -0.62 20.88
CA LYS A 251 -10.26 -0.66 21.34
C LYS A 251 -9.55 -1.95 20.92
N GLN A 252 -10.25 -2.80 20.19
CA GLN A 252 -9.66 -4.01 19.62
C GLN A 252 -8.53 -3.64 18.65
N PRO A 253 -7.43 -4.40 18.62
CA PRO A 253 -6.29 -4.12 17.75
C PRO A 253 -6.68 -3.88 16.31
N GLU A 254 -7.62 -4.63 15.76
CA GLU A 254 -8.10 -4.54 14.38
C GLU A 254 -8.85 -3.22 14.13
N MET A 255 -9.64 -2.75 15.09
CA MET A 255 -10.38 -1.47 14.98
C MET A 255 -9.42 -0.28 15.03
N VAL A 256 -8.42 -0.34 15.92
CA VAL A 256 -7.36 0.66 15.99
C VAL A 256 -6.54 0.65 14.70
N ALA A 257 -6.16 -0.53 14.21
CA ALA A 257 -5.42 -0.69 12.95
C ALA A 257 -6.19 -0.11 11.76
N LEU A 258 -7.50 -0.38 11.65
CA LEU A 258 -8.35 0.17 10.61
C LEU A 258 -8.34 1.72 10.63
N ALA A 259 -8.52 2.32 11.81
CA ALA A 259 -8.52 3.77 11.97
C ALA A 259 -7.16 4.40 11.59
N VAL A 260 -6.06 3.76 12.01
CA VAL A 260 -4.69 4.22 11.74
C VAL A 260 -4.36 4.10 10.25
N VAL A 261 -4.65 2.95 9.64
CA VAL A 261 -4.37 2.74 8.21
C VAL A 261 -5.23 3.67 7.35
N ALA A 262 -6.50 3.89 7.70
CA ALA A 262 -7.34 4.86 7.00
C ALA A 262 -6.77 6.28 7.07
N GLN A 263 -6.28 6.73 8.24
CA GLN A 263 -5.60 8.02 8.38
C GLN A 263 -4.34 8.08 7.53
N LEU A 264 -3.50 7.04 7.61
CA LEU A 264 -2.27 6.94 6.84
C LEU A 264 -2.53 7.07 5.32
N MET A 265 -3.62 6.48 4.80
CA MET A 265 -3.97 6.59 3.38
C MET A 265 -4.47 7.98 2.97
N GLN A 266 -4.87 8.83 3.90
CA GLN A 266 -5.27 10.23 3.66
C GLN A 266 -4.08 11.21 3.66
N THR A 267 -2.94 10.84 4.28
CA THR A 267 -1.73 11.68 4.22
C THR A 267 -1.18 11.71 2.79
N ARG A 268 -0.56 12.82 2.40
CA ARG A 268 0.05 13.00 1.07
C ARG A 268 1.51 12.57 1.06
#